data_c71b97416f2516c4e52508047bb8b55a
#
_entry.id   c71b97416f2516c4e52508047bb8b55a
#
_cell.length_a   1.000
_cell.length_b   1.000
_cell.length_c   1.000
_cell.angle_alpha   90.00
_cell.angle_beta   90.00
_cell.angle_gamma   90.00
#
_symmetry.space_group_name_H-M   'P 1'
#
loop_
_entity.id
_entity.type
_entity.pdbx_description
1 polymer ?
#
loop_
_entity_poly.entity_id
_entity_poly.type
_entity_poly.pdbx_seq_one_letter_code
_entity_poly.pdbx_strand_id
1 'polypeptide(L)'
;MIDAMLARGATGIRCKAPKKPVRCMRRIPHFLNSAFLPLMLSALVVPFALNVEAQQDVRFGVLRLFHPTKLELEQGSGEVISVAETEAASASVFTVNGEPGHRQLVFRVEGNRVVVGAKSSPSWTASARGGGSVALRLIVPGRFQRVFRASLTIEARNGELFAIASMDRETAVASIVASEMDENAPIEALKAQAVATRSFLGGGARHRDFDFCDTTHCQFLKSPPSRMSRVFLAVEATRGQVMEYDGKPLAAMYSSRCGGHTRSLRDAGMDPGERYPYFAVPCTWCRQHPLTWQSRIGNTGKAPKPGDESQRIAKARQWGWSTIPGSDFTATSDHSSWRLEGHSVGHGVGLCQFGAVGMASSGSGFREILSHYYPNTILISQQ
;
A
#
# COMPACT_ATOMS: atom_id res chain seq x y z
N MET A 1 -23.12 29.45 -20.80
CA MET A 1 -23.17 30.76 -21.45
C MET A 1 -21.79 31.13 -21.88
N ILE A 2 -21.64 31.17 -23.22
CA ILE A 2 -20.60 31.82 -24.03
C ILE A 2 -19.24 31.11 -24.02
N ASP A 3 -18.90 30.18 -24.96
CA ASP A 3 -18.68 30.28 -26.42
C ASP A 3 -17.52 31.18 -26.86
N ALA A 4 -16.46 30.45 -27.34
CA ALA A 4 -15.91 30.45 -28.70
C ALA A 4 -15.13 31.69 -29.18
N MET A 5 -13.95 31.40 -29.71
CA MET A 5 -13.38 31.83 -31.01
C MET A 5 -11.95 31.31 -31.12
N LEU A 6 -11.65 30.32 -31.99
CA LEU A 6 -11.28 30.37 -33.42
C LEU A 6 -10.14 31.39 -33.70
N ALA A 7 -9.10 31.19 -34.41
CA ALA A 7 -8.49 30.12 -35.28
C ALA A 7 -7.28 30.72 -36.00
N ARG A 8 -6.46 29.88 -36.58
CA ARG A 8 -5.59 30.08 -37.78
C ARG A 8 -4.18 30.60 -37.61
N GLY A 9 -3.28 29.80 -38.20
CA GLY A 9 -1.98 30.21 -38.68
C GLY A 9 -1.03 29.04 -38.99
N ALA A 10 -1.24 28.39 -40.13
CA ALA A 10 -0.33 27.39 -40.66
C ALA A 10 0.85 28.08 -41.39
N THR A 11 2.07 27.57 -41.21
CA THR A 11 3.08 27.60 -42.30
C THR A 11 3.98 26.39 -42.16
N GLY A 12 3.99 25.59 -43.22
CA GLY A 12 4.79 24.39 -43.37
C GLY A 12 6.22 24.68 -43.77
N ILE A 13 7.11 23.83 -43.35
CA ILE A 13 8.42 23.66 -43.96
C ILE A 13 8.59 22.19 -44.33
N ARG A 14 8.64 21.95 -45.64
CA ARG A 14 9.01 20.67 -46.27
C ARG A 14 10.54 20.55 -46.27
N CYS A 15 11.07 19.46 -45.76
CA CYS A 15 12.42 19.02 -46.10
C CYS A 15 12.38 17.76 -46.96
N LYS A 16 13.11 17.86 -48.10
CA LYS A 16 13.24 16.85 -49.15
C LYS A 16 14.13 15.69 -48.69
N ALA A 17 13.75 14.49 -49.09
CA ALA A 17 14.58 13.29 -49.06
C ALA A 17 15.60 13.28 -50.25
N PRO A 18 16.76 12.68 -50.07
CA PRO A 18 17.60 12.29 -51.20
C PRO A 18 17.47 10.79 -51.52
N LYS A 19 17.55 10.56 -52.82
CA LYS A 19 17.38 9.27 -53.51
C LYS A 19 18.71 8.50 -53.60
N LYS A 20 18.63 7.19 -53.32
CA LYS A 20 19.19 6.00 -54.03
C LYS A 20 20.71 5.71 -54.06
N PRO A 21 21.08 4.47 -54.51
CA PRO A 21 21.96 3.59 -53.72
C PRO A 21 23.26 3.29 -54.53
N VAL A 22 24.30 2.81 -53.86
CA VAL A 22 25.50 2.28 -54.56
C VAL A 22 25.75 0.84 -54.12
N ARG A 23 25.62 -0.04 -55.09
CA ARG A 23 26.04 -1.44 -55.08
C ARG A 23 27.55 -1.50 -55.26
N CYS A 24 28.23 -2.29 -54.48
CA CYS A 24 29.55 -2.79 -54.87
C CYS A 24 29.68 -4.27 -54.52
N MET A 25 29.68 -5.04 -55.58
CA MET A 25 30.06 -6.48 -55.60
C MET A 25 31.59 -6.59 -55.47
N ARG A 26 32.07 -7.51 -54.64
CA ARG A 26 33.38 -8.12 -54.92
C ARG A 26 33.34 -9.62 -54.57
N ARG A 27 33.95 -10.32 -55.53
CA ARG A 27 33.98 -11.76 -55.81
C ARG A 27 34.71 -12.55 -54.73
N ILE A 28 34.26 -13.80 -54.58
CA ILE A 28 34.85 -14.94 -53.87
C ILE A 28 35.95 -15.53 -54.72
N PRO A 29 37.03 -16.08 -54.15
CA PRO A 29 37.66 -17.26 -54.74
C PRO A 29 37.48 -18.50 -53.80
N HIS A 30 37.08 -19.58 -54.45
CA HIS A 30 37.15 -20.95 -53.91
C HIS A 30 38.58 -21.38 -53.65
N PHE A 31 38.82 -22.02 -52.52
CA PHE A 31 39.88 -23.04 -52.40
C PHE A 31 39.44 -24.20 -51.49
N LEU A 32 39.89 -25.35 -51.91
CA LEU A 32 39.51 -26.73 -51.56
C LEU A 32 39.79 -27.18 -50.14
N ASN A 33 38.95 -28.13 -49.77
CA ASN A 33 39.20 -29.37 -49.01
C ASN A 33 40.18 -29.37 -47.84
N SER A 34 39.65 -29.66 -46.66
CA SER A 34 40.24 -30.60 -45.73
C SER A 34 39.18 -31.18 -44.78
N ALA A 35 39.13 -32.49 -44.71
CA ALA A 35 38.25 -33.24 -43.88
C ALA A 35 38.51 -32.96 -42.39
N PHE A 36 37.48 -32.52 -41.67
CA PHE A 36 37.48 -32.47 -40.20
C PHE A 36 36.30 -33.23 -39.66
N LEU A 37 36.66 -34.21 -38.80
CA LEU A 37 35.87 -35.05 -37.93
C LEU A 37 34.85 -34.20 -37.14
N PRO A 38 33.55 -34.58 -37.02
CA PRO A 38 32.64 -33.88 -36.14
C PRO A 38 32.92 -34.26 -34.70
N LEU A 39 33.51 -33.35 -33.93
CA LEU A 39 33.47 -33.40 -32.48
C LEU A 39 32.03 -33.13 -32.02
N MET A 40 31.35 -34.18 -31.56
CA MET A 40 30.06 -34.07 -30.88
C MET A 40 30.24 -33.27 -29.58
N LEU A 41 30.02 -31.96 -29.63
CA LEU A 41 29.94 -31.13 -28.44
C LEU A 41 28.54 -31.29 -27.89
N SER A 42 28.35 -32.22 -26.96
CA SER A 42 27.15 -32.36 -26.16
C SER A 42 27.00 -31.10 -25.29
N ALA A 43 26.27 -30.08 -25.79
CA ALA A 43 25.89 -28.97 -24.97
C ALA A 43 24.93 -29.48 -23.87
N LEU A 44 25.46 -29.60 -22.65
CA LEU A 44 24.65 -29.79 -21.46
C LEU A 44 23.77 -28.55 -21.31
N VAL A 45 22.55 -28.61 -21.80
CA VAL A 45 21.52 -27.62 -21.47
C VAL A 45 21.14 -27.88 -20.01
N VAL A 46 21.83 -27.19 -19.10
CA VAL A 46 21.36 -27.08 -17.71
C VAL A 46 20.09 -26.28 -17.77
N PRO A 47 18.92 -26.86 -17.41
CA PRO A 47 17.72 -26.05 -17.30
C PRO A 47 17.96 -25.08 -16.15
N PHE A 48 18.11 -23.80 -16.47
CA PHE A 48 17.99 -22.73 -15.49
C PHE A 48 16.52 -22.76 -15.06
N ALA A 49 16.24 -23.50 -13.99
CA ALA A 49 14.98 -23.41 -13.29
C ALA A 49 14.92 -21.97 -12.76
N LEU A 50 14.18 -21.11 -13.47
CA LEU A 50 13.75 -19.85 -12.91
C LEU A 50 12.89 -20.22 -11.70
N ASN A 51 13.49 -20.19 -10.52
CA ASN A 51 12.74 -20.14 -9.27
C ASN A 51 11.97 -18.83 -9.30
N VAL A 52 10.76 -18.88 -9.86
CA VAL A 52 9.73 -17.89 -9.58
C VAL A 52 9.40 -18.09 -8.10
N GLU A 53 10.09 -17.37 -7.26
CA GLU A 53 9.73 -17.27 -5.85
C GLU A 53 8.29 -16.72 -5.84
N ALA A 54 7.32 -17.58 -5.53
CA ALA A 54 5.93 -17.19 -5.45
C ALA A 54 5.86 -16.02 -4.47
N GLN A 55 5.49 -14.86 -4.97
CA GLN A 55 5.42 -13.63 -4.18
C GLN A 55 4.50 -13.90 -2.98
N GLN A 56 5.10 -13.98 -1.79
CA GLN A 56 4.39 -14.33 -0.57
C GLN A 56 3.25 -13.35 -0.31
N ASP A 57 2.05 -13.87 -0.04
CA ASP A 57 0.90 -13.09 0.38
C ASP A 57 1.25 -12.25 1.62
N VAL A 58 0.72 -11.04 1.66
CA VAL A 58 0.83 -10.15 2.82
C VAL A 58 -0.35 -10.40 3.75
N ARG A 59 -0.07 -10.61 5.04
CA ARG A 59 -1.05 -10.96 6.06
C ARG A 59 -1.41 -9.75 6.93
N PHE A 60 -2.69 -9.38 6.93
CA PHE A 60 -3.21 -8.26 7.72
C PHE A 60 -4.11 -8.74 8.85
N GLY A 61 -3.78 -8.35 10.09
CA GLY A 61 -4.74 -8.45 11.20
C GLY A 61 -5.80 -7.36 11.05
N VAL A 62 -7.04 -7.73 10.70
CA VAL A 62 -8.09 -6.79 10.33
C VAL A 62 -9.17 -6.66 11.41
N LEU A 63 -9.84 -5.49 11.46
CA LEU A 63 -10.96 -5.15 12.34
C LEU A 63 -10.65 -5.25 13.85
N ARG A 64 -9.39 -5.30 14.25
CA ARG A 64 -8.97 -5.50 15.65
C ARG A 64 -9.41 -4.39 16.61
N LEU A 65 -9.53 -3.15 16.12
CA LEU A 65 -9.99 -2.01 16.95
C LEU A 65 -11.43 -2.16 17.44
N PHE A 66 -12.19 -3.08 16.87
CA PHE A 66 -13.60 -3.30 17.22
C PHE A 66 -13.78 -4.37 18.30
N HIS A 67 -12.74 -5.16 18.63
CA HIS A 67 -12.81 -6.26 19.58
C HIS A 67 -14.04 -7.16 19.33
N PRO A 68 -14.20 -7.74 18.13
CA PRO A 68 -15.44 -8.36 17.72
C PRO A 68 -15.63 -9.72 18.41
N THR A 69 -16.82 -9.95 18.97
CA THR A 69 -17.27 -11.27 19.44
C THR A 69 -18.17 -11.95 18.41
N LYS A 70 -18.61 -11.19 17.40
CA LYS A 70 -19.41 -11.63 16.27
C LYS A 70 -18.91 -10.97 14.99
N LEU A 71 -18.73 -11.76 13.93
CA LEU A 71 -18.45 -11.31 12.58
C LEU A 71 -19.43 -11.95 11.60
N GLU A 72 -19.78 -11.21 10.57
CA GLU A 72 -20.61 -11.70 9.48
C GLU A 72 -19.81 -11.62 8.18
N LEU A 73 -19.88 -12.68 7.37
CA LEU A 73 -19.20 -12.83 6.10
C LEU A 73 -20.24 -12.91 4.98
N GLU A 74 -20.10 -12.02 3.99
CA GLU A 74 -20.90 -12.01 2.77
C GLU A 74 -19.98 -12.00 1.53
N GLN A 75 -20.56 -12.25 0.36
CA GLN A 75 -19.85 -12.02 -0.90
C GLN A 75 -19.54 -10.52 -1.07
N GLY A 76 -18.31 -10.21 -1.49
CA GLY A 76 -17.92 -8.85 -1.90
C GLY A 76 -18.21 -8.56 -3.38
N SER A 77 -18.27 -9.63 -4.18
CA SER A 77 -18.69 -9.68 -5.59
C SER A 77 -19.34 -11.05 -5.83
N GLY A 78 -19.85 -11.34 -7.00
CA GLY A 78 -20.55 -12.61 -7.29
C GLY A 78 -19.72 -13.90 -7.19
N GLU A 79 -18.52 -13.86 -6.64
CA GLU A 79 -17.64 -15.02 -6.47
C GLU A 79 -18.08 -15.88 -5.27
N VAL A 80 -18.03 -17.19 -5.43
CA VAL A 80 -18.39 -18.16 -4.38
C VAL A 80 -17.28 -18.23 -3.34
N ILE A 81 -17.65 -18.08 -2.08
CA ILE A 81 -16.74 -18.25 -0.94
C ILE A 81 -16.92 -19.63 -0.34
N SER A 82 -15.83 -20.37 -0.22
CA SER A 82 -15.74 -21.65 0.48
C SER A 82 -15.20 -21.43 1.88
N VAL A 83 -15.85 -22.01 2.89
CA VAL A 83 -15.42 -21.91 4.29
C VAL A 83 -15.16 -23.31 4.85
N ALA A 84 -13.95 -23.51 5.38
CA ALA A 84 -13.48 -24.79 5.92
C ALA A 84 -12.83 -24.59 7.30
N GLU A 85 -12.73 -25.67 8.07
CA GLU A 85 -11.88 -25.67 9.27
C GLU A 85 -10.41 -25.57 8.84
N THR A 86 -9.63 -24.70 9.47
CA THR A 86 -8.27 -24.38 9.01
C THR A 86 -7.32 -25.59 9.09
N GLU A 87 -7.46 -26.41 10.12
CA GLU A 87 -6.59 -27.57 10.36
C GLU A 87 -7.05 -28.85 9.63
N ALA A 88 -8.31 -28.88 9.19
CA ALA A 88 -8.82 -30.00 8.43
C ALA A 88 -8.52 -29.81 6.94
N ALA A 89 -7.70 -30.66 6.36
CA ALA A 89 -7.45 -30.73 4.92
C ALA A 89 -8.70 -31.16 4.11
N SER A 90 -9.90 -30.92 4.66
CA SER A 90 -11.18 -31.44 4.20
C SER A 90 -11.94 -30.44 3.35
N ALA A 91 -12.90 -30.97 2.61
CA ALA A 91 -13.82 -30.20 1.76
C ALA A 91 -14.50 -29.05 2.51
N SER A 92 -14.85 -28.00 1.77
CA SER A 92 -15.61 -26.85 2.30
C SER A 92 -16.82 -27.31 3.10
N VAL A 93 -16.91 -26.82 4.35
CA VAL A 93 -18.01 -27.16 5.27
C VAL A 93 -19.21 -26.27 5.01
N PHE A 94 -18.96 -24.99 4.62
CA PHE A 94 -19.97 -24.00 4.31
C PHE A 94 -19.63 -23.28 3.01
N THR A 95 -20.67 -22.75 2.35
CA THR A 95 -20.53 -21.97 1.11
C THR A 95 -21.36 -20.70 1.24
N VAL A 96 -20.79 -19.56 0.81
CA VAL A 96 -21.48 -18.28 0.65
C VAL A 96 -21.51 -17.97 -0.85
N ASN A 97 -22.70 -18.01 -1.47
CA ASN A 97 -22.89 -17.91 -2.92
C ASN A 97 -24.01 -16.92 -3.33
N GLY A 98 -24.54 -16.17 -2.36
CA GLY A 98 -25.61 -15.20 -2.60
C GLY A 98 -27.02 -15.78 -2.72
N GLU A 99 -27.18 -17.11 -2.81
CA GLU A 99 -28.46 -17.79 -2.84
C GLU A 99 -29.23 -17.67 -1.51
N PRO A 100 -30.57 -17.75 -1.51
CA PRO A 100 -31.35 -17.79 -0.30
C PRO A 100 -30.84 -18.87 0.67
N GLY A 101 -30.58 -18.52 1.94
CA GLY A 101 -29.97 -19.39 2.94
C GLY A 101 -28.44 -19.51 2.89
N HIS A 102 -27.77 -19.01 1.83
CA HIS A 102 -26.32 -19.01 1.65
C HIS A 102 -25.74 -17.61 1.39
N ARG A 103 -26.46 -16.55 1.78
CA ARG A 103 -26.04 -15.14 1.56
C ARG A 103 -25.00 -14.68 2.54
N GLN A 104 -25.06 -15.19 3.77
CA GLN A 104 -24.28 -14.72 4.88
C GLN A 104 -23.89 -15.88 5.78
N LEU A 105 -22.65 -15.83 6.30
CA LEU A 105 -22.18 -16.73 7.34
C LEU A 105 -21.83 -15.93 8.59
N VAL A 106 -22.22 -16.46 9.76
CA VAL A 106 -22.01 -15.79 11.05
C VAL A 106 -21.00 -16.58 11.87
N PHE A 107 -19.94 -15.89 12.29
CA PHE A 107 -18.92 -16.38 13.21
C PHE A 107 -19.15 -15.78 14.58
N ARG A 108 -19.14 -16.62 15.62
CA ARG A 108 -19.22 -16.20 17.03
C ARG A 108 -18.10 -16.84 17.82
N VAL A 109 -17.63 -16.14 18.85
CA VAL A 109 -16.68 -16.71 19.79
C VAL A 109 -17.41 -17.39 20.94
N GLU A 110 -16.98 -18.62 21.27
CA GLU A 110 -17.40 -19.36 22.47
C GLU A 110 -16.16 -19.93 23.15
N GLY A 111 -15.73 -19.30 24.25
CA GLY A 111 -14.45 -19.60 24.88
C GLY A 111 -13.27 -19.35 23.92
N ASN A 112 -12.48 -20.38 23.65
CA ASN A 112 -11.34 -20.35 22.72
C ASN A 112 -11.66 -20.96 21.34
N ARG A 113 -12.95 -21.03 20.99
CA ARG A 113 -13.40 -21.61 19.72
C ARG A 113 -14.29 -20.65 18.97
N VAL A 114 -14.31 -20.82 17.64
CA VAL A 114 -15.17 -20.08 16.72
C VAL A 114 -16.31 -20.99 16.30
N VAL A 115 -17.54 -20.55 16.51
CA VAL A 115 -18.77 -21.27 16.18
C VAL A 115 -19.35 -20.70 14.89
N VAL A 116 -19.69 -21.60 13.95
CA VAL A 116 -20.34 -21.29 12.67
C VAL A 116 -21.47 -22.30 12.46
N GLY A 117 -22.71 -21.80 12.47
CA GLY A 117 -23.88 -22.69 12.49
C GLY A 117 -23.87 -23.60 13.71
N ALA A 118 -23.93 -24.91 13.50
CA ALA A 118 -23.85 -25.93 14.55
C ALA A 118 -22.44 -26.49 14.77
N LYS A 119 -21.44 -25.97 14.07
CA LYS A 119 -20.06 -26.47 14.14
C LYS A 119 -19.16 -25.51 14.90
N SER A 120 -18.17 -26.09 15.59
CA SER A 120 -17.19 -25.36 16.40
C SER A 120 -15.78 -25.83 16.08
N SER A 121 -14.88 -24.88 15.78
CA SER A 121 -13.47 -25.14 15.47
C SER A 121 -12.57 -24.09 16.12
N PRO A 122 -11.29 -24.37 16.40
CA PRO A 122 -10.33 -23.34 16.83
C PRO A 122 -10.20 -22.20 15.82
N SER A 123 -10.26 -22.52 14.52
CA SER A 123 -10.15 -21.54 13.45
C SER A 123 -10.88 -21.99 12.18
N TRP A 124 -11.28 -21.02 11.38
CA TRP A 124 -11.96 -21.19 10.09
C TRP A 124 -11.25 -20.40 9.01
N THR A 125 -11.13 -20.97 7.82
CA THR A 125 -10.59 -20.29 6.64
C THR A 125 -11.69 -20.10 5.60
N ALA A 126 -11.86 -18.86 5.12
CA ALA A 126 -12.71 -18.50 4.00
C ALA A 126 -11.83 -18.13 2.81
N SER A 127 -12.09 -18.72 1.64
CA SER A 127 -11.30 -18.52 0.42
C SER A 127 -12.15 -18.70 -0.84
N ALA A 128 -11.58 -18.47 -2.01
CA ALA A 128 -12.19 -18.89 -3.27
C ALA A 128 -12.38 -20.41 -3.28
N ARG A 129 -13.30 -20.90 -4.11
CA ARG A 129 -13.47 -22.34 -4.36
C ARG A 129 -12.16 -22.89 -4.97
N GLY A 130 -11.52 -23.79 -4.25
CA GLY A 130 -10.20 -24.31 -4.63
C GLY A 130 -9.01 -23.57 -4.02
N GLY A 131 -9.26 -22.59 -3.15
CA GLY A 131 -8.24 -21.83 -2.44
C GLY A 131 -7.98 -20.42 -3.00
N GLY A 132 -7.10 -19.67 -2.35
CA GLY A 132 -6.69 -18.33 -2.76
C GLY A 132 -7.67 -17.21 -2.40
N SER A 133 -7.36 -16.02 -2.91
CA SER A 133 -8.09 -14.78 -2.61
C SER A 133 -9.45 -14.73 -3.32
N VAL A 134 -10.46 -14.23 -2.61
CA VAL A 134 -11.81 -13.98 -3.10
C VAL A 134 -12.29 -12.61 -2.62
N ALA A 135 -13.20 -11.98 -3.34
CA ALA A 135 -13.85 -10.77 -2.87
C ALA A 135 -14.87 -11.12 -1.79
N LEU A 136 -14.59 -10.76 -0.55
CA LEU A 136 -15.43 -11.01 0.61
C LEU A 136 -15.74 -9.71 1.36
N ARG A 137 -16.94 -9.61 1.91
CA ARG A 137 -17.36 -8.52 2.79
C ARG A 137 -17.38 -9.03 4.22
N LEU A 138 -16.60 -8.40 5.08
CA LEU A 138 -16.56 -8.69 6.50
C LEU A 138 -17.27 -7.57 7.27
N ILE A 139 -18.17 -7.94 8.17
CA ILE A 139 -19.06 -7.04 8.88
C ILE A 139 -18.90 -7.25 10.39
N VAL A 140 -18.66 -6.16 11.11
CA VAL A 140 -18.88 -6.06 12.55
C VAL A 140 -20.26 -5.47 12.75
N PRO A 141 -21.26 -6.25 13.21
CA PRO A 141 -22.66 -5.83 13.22
C PRO A 141 -22.88 -4.50 13.95
N GLY A 142 -23.62 -3.59 13.30
CA GLY A 142 -23.93 -2.27 13.84
C GLY A 142 -22.76 -1.30 13.99
N ARG A 143 -21.56 -1.67 13.55
CA ARG A 143 -20.36 -0.85 13.75
C ARG A 143 -19.59 -0.53 12.47
N PHE A 144 -19.26 -1.54 11.66
CA PHE A 144 -18.37 -1.37 10.52
C PHE A 144 -18.49 -2.52 9.51
N GLN A 145 -18.26 -2.21 8.22
CA GLN A 145 -18.14 -3.22 7.17
C GLN A 145 -17.08 -2.83 6.15
N ARG A 146 -16.40 -3.81 5.57
CA ARG A 146 -15.42 -3.60 4.51
C ARG A 146 -15.33 -4.80 3.57
N VAL A 147 -15.12 -4.53 2.28
CA VAL A 147 -14.79 -5.56 1.29
C VAL A 147 -13.27 -5.72 1.24
N PHE A 148 -12.83 -6.98 1.24
CA PHE A 148 -11.45 -7.38 1.02
C PHE A 148 -11.39 -8.30 -0.20
N ARG A 149 -10.26 -8.31 -0.90
CA ARG A 149 -9.90 -9.38 -1.83
C ARG A 149 -8.76 -10.17 -1.19
N ALA A 150 -9.10 -11.25 -0.53
CA ALA A 150 -8.19 -12.02 0.32
C ALA A 150 -8.70 -13.44 0.54
N SER A 151 -7.86 -14.33 1.03
CA SER A 151 -8.30 -15.40 1.91
C SER A 151 -8.37 -14.88 3.35
N LEU A 152 -9.27 -15.43 4.16
CA LEU A 152 -9.52 -14.94 5.52
C LEU A 152 -9.43 -16.08 6.51
N THR A 153 -8.56 -15.97 7.51
CA THR A 153 -8.55 -16.88 8.67
C THR A 153 -9.20 -16.18 9.86
N ILE A 154 -10.16 -16.83 10.52
CA ILE A 154 -10.83 -16.35 11.72
C ILE A 154 -10.59 -17.34 12.84
N GLU A 155 -10.03 -16.87 13.95
CA GLU A 155 -9.73 -17.66 15.14
C GLU A 155 -10.25 -16.97 16.41
N ALA A 156 -10.38 -17.72 17.51
CA ALA A 156 -10.75 -17.17 18.79
C ALA A 156 -9.50 -16.91 19.65
N ARG A 157 -9.38 -15.69 20.16
CA ARG A 157 -8.29 -15.29 21.07
C ARG A 157 -8.83 -14.42 22.19
N ASN A 158 -8.60 -14.82 23.43
CA ASN A 158 -9.00 -14.05 24.62
C ASN A 158 -10.49 -13.62 24.62
N GLY A 159 -11.38 -14.49 24.15
CA GLY A 159 -12.80 -14.19 24.08
C GLY A 159 -13.25 -13.28 22.92
N GLU A 160 -12.37 -13.02 21.95
CA GLU A 160 -12.64 -12.20 20.78
C GLU A 160 -12.35 -12.97 19.48
N LEU A 161 -12.98 -12.56 18.38
CA LEU A 161 -12.66 -13.05 17.04
C LEU A 161 -11.48 -12.28 16.49
N PHE A 162 -10.47 -13.03 16.08
CA PHE A 162 -9.26 -12.52 15.47
C PHE A 162 -9.25 -12.87 13.99
N ALA A 163 -9.34 -11.88 13.13
CA ALA A 163 -9.40 -12.05 11.69
C ALA A 163 -8.08 -11.66 11.01
N ILE A 164 -7.53 -12.56 10.18
CA ILE A 164 -6.33 -12.34 9.38
C ILE A 164 -6.70 -12.46 7.92
N ALA A 165 -6.52 -11.38 7.16
CA ALA A 165 -6.69 -11.34 5.71
C ALA A 165 -5.33 -11.56 5.03
N SER A 166 -5.20 -12.62 4.24
CA SER A 166 -4.03 -12.89 3.39
C SER A 166 -4.34 -12.51 1.95
N MET A 167 -3.55 -11.63 1.36
CA MET A 167 -3.77 -11.12 0.01
C MET A 167 -2.46 -10.93 -0.74
N ASP A 168 -2.50 -11.04 -2.07
CA ASP A 168 -1.33 -10.75 -2.87
C ASP A 168 -0.86 -9.30 -2.64
N ARG A 169 0.44 -9.07 -2.78
CA ARG A 169 1.07 -7.79 -2.45
C ARG A 169 0.50 -6.63 -3.26
N GLU A 170 0.20 -6.81 -4.53
CA GLU A 170 -0.29 -5.72 -5.38
C GLU A 170 -1.74 -5.35 -5.03
N THR A 171 -2.56 -6.32 -4.67
CA THR A 171 -3.90 -6.06 -4.08
C THR A 171 -3.80 -5.27 -2.77
N ALA A 172 -2.86 -5.63 -1.90
CA ALA A 172 -2.59 -4.89 -0.67
C ALA A 172 -2.14 -3.45 -0.98
N VAL A 173 -1.16 -3.27 -1.88
CA VAL A 173 -0.69 -1.94 -2.32
C VAL A 173 -1.85 -1.10 -2.87
N ALA A 174 -2.68 -1.66 -3.75
CA ALA A 174 -3.82 -0.94 -4.32
C ALA A 174 -4.84 -0.51 -3.26
N SER A 175 -5.15 -1.40 -2.31
CA SER A 175 -6.05 -1.12 -1.18
C SER A 175 -5.51 -0.03 -0.25
N ILE A 176 -4.20 0.00 -0.01
CA ILE A 176 -3.54 1.02 0.80
C ILE A 176 -3.48 2.36 0.05
N VAL A 177 -3.02 2.39 -1.20
CA VAL A 177 -2.97 3.64 -1.99
C VAL A 177 -4.36 4.27 -2.10
N ALA A 178 -5.41 3.47 -2.32
CA ALA A 178 -6.79 3.94 -2.34
C ALA A 178 -7.24 4.53 -0.99
N SER A 179 -6.64 4.12 0.13
CA SER A 179 -6.94 4.69 1.45
C SER A 179 -6.17 5.98 1.75
N GLU A 180 -4.98 6.11 1.19
CA GLU A 180 -4.02 7.15 1.52
C GLU A 180 -4.09 8.36 0.60
N MET A 181 -4.55 8.20 -0.64
CA MET A 181 -4.60 9.27 -1.62
C MET A 181 -5.98 9.37 -2.29
N ASP A 182 -6.30 10.57 -2.77
CA ASP A 182 -7.45 10.79 -3.66
C ASP A 182 -7.21 10.01 -4.96
N GLU A 183 -8.23 9.27 -5.42
CA GLU A 183 -8.13 8.50 -6.66
C GLU A 183 -7.97 9.38 -7.91
N ASN A 184 -8.36 10.67 -7.83
CA ASN A 184 -8.18 11.66 -8.88
C ASN A 184 -6.82 12.38 -8.81
N ALA A 185 -5.96 12.06 -7.86
CA ALA A 185 -4.61 12.61 -7.79
C ALA A 185 -3.83 12.39 -9.10
N PRO A 186 -2.85 13.23 -9.42
CA PRO A 186 -1.98 13.04 -10.59
C PRO A 186 -1.37 11.64 -10.59
N ILE A 187 -1.35 11.01 -11.77
CA ILE A 187 -0.92 9.60 -11.90
C ILE A 187 0.49 9.37 -11.38
N GLU A 188 1.40 10.33 -11.55
CA GLU A 188 2.78 10.23 -11.08
C GLU A 188 2.87 10.29 -9.54
N ALA A 189 1.98 11.02 -8.87
CA ALA A 189 1.88 10.99 -7.41
C ALA A 189 1.36 9.65 -6.91
N LEU A 190 0.34 9.08 -7.58
CA LEU A 190 -0.18 7.74 -7.27
C LEU A 190 0.88 6.65 -7.49
N LYS A 191 1.69 6.74 -8.55
CA LYS A 191 2.84 5.84 -8.80
C LYS A 191 3.88 5.95 -7.69
N ALA A 192 4.26 7.16 -7.29
CA ALA A 192 5.20 7.39 -6.19
C ALA A 192 4.68 6.77 -4.88
N GLN A 193 3.40 6.98 -4.56
CA GLN A 193 2.77 6.38 -3.41
C GLN A 193 2.75 4.85 -3.50
N ALA A 194 2.45 4.27 -4.67
CA ALA A 194 2.44 2.83 -4.87
C ALA A 194 3.80 2.19 -4.60
N VAL A 195 4.87 2.80 -5.13
CA VAL A 195 6.25 2.36 -4.86
C VAL A 195 6.61 2.50 -3.38
N ALA A 196 6.29 3.64 -2.75
CA ALA A 196 6.53 3.84 -1.33
C ALA A 196 5.77 2.81 -0.47
N THR A 197 4.50 2.57 -0.76
CA THR A 197 3.68 1.56 -0.07
C THR A 197 4.25 0.17 -0.22
N ARG A 198 4.65 -0.23 -1.43
CA ARG A 198 5.24 -1.55 -1.70
C ARG A 198 6.57 -1.72 -0.98
N SER A 199 7.40 -0.68 -0.96
CA SER A 199 8.66 -0.65 -0.21
C SER A 199 8.42 -0.77 1.29
N PHE A 200 7.40 -0.09 1.84
CA PHE A 200 7.00 -0.22 3.24
C PHE A 200 6.65 -1.67 3.60
N LEU A 201 5.84 -2.33 2.77
CA LEU A 201 5.48 -3.74 2.96
C LEU A 201 6.69 -4.66 2.82
N GLY A 202 7.65 -4.31 1.96
CA GLY A 202 8.91 -5.03 1.76
C GLY A 202 9.91 -4.89 2.93
N GLY A 203 9.74 -3.89 3.80
CA GLY A 203 10.59 -3.65 4.97
C GLY A 203 10.43 -4.67 6.11
N GLY A 204 9.52 -5.62 5.99
CA GLY A 204 9.32 -6.72 6.93
C GLY A 204 8.08 -6.59 7.82
N ALA A 205 7.71 -7.71 8.43
CA ALA A 205 6.56 -7.82 9.31
C ALA A 205 6.73 -6.97 10.58
N ARG A 206 5.64 -6.32 11.02
CA ARG A 206 5.61 -5.48 12.22
C ARG A 206 4.89 -6.14 13.40
N HIS A 207 4.35 -7.33 13.20
CA HIS A 207 3.68 -8.13 14.21
C HIS A 207 4.17 -9.58 14.16
N ARG A 208 3.98 -10.29 15.26
CA ARG A 208 4.42 -11.69 15.38
C ARG A 208 3.52 -12.67 14.63
N ASP A 209 2.20 -12.44 14.67
CA ASP A 209 1.21 -13.41 14.20
C ASP A 209 0.70 -13.11 12.77
N PHE A 210 0.92 -11.90 12.29
CA PHE A 210 0.58 -11.39 10.95
C PHE A 210 1.56 -10.26 10.61
N ASP A 211 1.61 -9.82 9.37
CA ASP A 211 2.65 -8.88 8.96
C ASP A 211 2.31 -7.45 9.37
N PHE A 212 1.07 -7.00 9.09
CA PHE A 212 0.61 -5.63 9.35
C PHE A 212 -0.80 -5.62 9.94
N CYS A 213 -1.17 -4.55 10.65
CA CYS A 213 -2.55 -4.31 11.05
C CYS A 213 -3.22 -3.23 10.18
N ASP A 214 -4.55 -3.27 10.07
CA ASP A 214 -5.37 -2.32 9.32
C ASP A 214 -5.69 -1.04 10.13
N THR A 215 -4.69 -0.53 10.83
CA THR A 215 -4.82 0.66 11.70
C THR A 215 -3.72 1.67 11.41
N THR A 216 -3.80 2.86 12.02
CA THR A 216 -2.74 3.89 11.98
C THR A 216 -1.39 3.44 12.52
N HIS A 217 -1.30 2.28 13.18
CA HIS A 217 -0.02 1.70 13.59
C HIS A 217 0.76 1.13 12.40
N CYS A 218 0.08 0.55 11.41
CA CYS A 218 0.69 0.02 10.19
C CYS A 218 0.14 0.72 8.96
N GLN A 219 -0.97 0.21 8.38
CA GLN A 219 -1.51 0.68 7.11
C GLN A 219 -3.04 0.56 7.09
N PHE A 220 -3.73 1.62 6.72
CA PHE A 220 -5.16 1.51 6.44
C PHE A 220 -5.41 0.78 5.13
N LEU A 221 -6.46 -0.05 5.12
CA LEU A 221 -6.95 -0.72 3.93
C LEU A 221 -8.32 -0.16 3.56
N LYS A 222 -8.53 0.24 2.32
CA LYS A 222 -9.87 0.38 1.71
C LYS A 222 -10.25 -0.90 0.96
N SER A 223 -11.50 -0.97 0.55
CA SER A 223 -11.91 -1.96 -0.46
C SER A 223 -11.01 -1.84 -1.70
N PRO A 224 -10.62 -2.95 -2.33
CA PRO A 224 -9.78 -2.91 -3.52
C PRO A 224 -10.40 -2.00 -4.59
N PRO A 225 -9.63 -1.10 -5.20
CA PRO A 225 -10.15 -0.20 -6.22
C PRO A 225 -10.51 -0.96 -7.50
N SER A 226 -11.39 -0.37 -8.31
CA SER A 226 -11.72 -0.90 -9.63
C SER A 226 -10.46 -1.00 -10.51
N ARG A 227 -10.40 -2.02 -11.38
CA ARG A 227 -9.31 -2.19 -12.35
C ARG A 227 -9.18 -1.02 -13.34
N MET A 228 -10.24 -0.22 -13.51
CA MET A 228 -10.25 0.98 -14.34
C MET A 228 -9.87 2.26 -13.57
N SER A 229 -9.68 2.19 -12.26
CA SER A 229 -9.31 3.34 -11.45
C SER A 229 -7.87 3.78 -11.70
N ARG A 230 -7.60 5.08 -11.55
CA ARG A 230 -6.24 5.63 -11.64
C ARG A 230 -5.28 5.00 -10.62
N VAL A 231 -5.78 4.67 -9.44
CA VAL A 231 -5.01 3.96 -8.41
C VAL A 231 -4.54 2.61 -8.91
N PHE A 232 -5.46 1.79 -9.44
CA PHE A 232 -5.10 0.48 -9.98
C PHE A 232 -4.08 0.60 -11.12
N LEU A 233 -4.30 1.52 -12.06
CA LEU A 233 -3.39 1.76 -13.18
C LEU A 233 -2.00 2.21 -12.72
N ALA A 234 -1.91 3.04 -11.67
CA ALA A 234 -0.64 3.47 -11.10
C ALA A 234 0.13 2.31 -10.44
N VAL A 235 -0.57 1.45 -9.71
CA VAL A 235 0.00 0.26 -9.06
C VAL A 235 0.52 -0.72 -10.10
N GLU A 236 -0.26 -1.01 -11.15
CA GLU A 236 0.16 -1.88 -12.25
C GLU A 236 1.36 -1.31 -13.02
N ALA A 237 1.38 -0.01 -13.30
CA ALA A 237 2.48 0.65 -14.01
C ALA A 237 3.81 0.65 -13.22
N THR A 238 3.75 0.40 -11.92
CA THR A 238 4.92 0.32 -11.03
C THR A 238 5.07 -1.06 -10.36
N ARG A 239 4.40 -2.09 -10.91
CA ARG A 239 4.40 -3.44 -10.36
C ARG A 239 5.82 -3.92 -10.07
N GLY A 240 6.03 -4.49 -8.89
CA GLY A 240 7.31 -5.01 -8.41
C GLY A 240 8.39 -3.95 -8.13
N GLN A 241 8.15 -2.65 -8.39
CA GLN A 241 9.16 -1.63 -8.09
C GLN A 241 9.17 -1.27 -6.61
N VAL A 242 10.34 -1.35 -6.01
CA VAL A 242 10.62 -0.99 -4.61
C VAL A 242 11.88 -0.15 -4.51
N MET A 243 12.01 0.56 -3.41
CA MET A 243 13.23 1.32 -3.09
C MET A 243 14.14 0.53 -2.18
N GLU A 244 15.43 0.62 -2.45
CA GLU A 244 16.49 0.09 -1.59
C GLU A 244 17.44 1.20 -1.13
N TYR A 245 17.96 1.00 0.06
CA TYR A 245 19.05 1.78 0.62
C TYR A 245 20.11 0.82 1.14
N ASP A 246 21.36 1.04 0.71
CA ASP A 246 22.49 0.21 1.13
C ASP A 246 22.28 -1.30 0.85
N GLY A 247 21.72 -1.61 -0.34
CA GLY A 247 21.44 -2.97 -0.80
C GLY A 247 20.34 -3.71 -0.05
N LYS A 248 19.47 -3.00 0.67
CA LYS A 248 18.34 -3.58 1.40
C LYS A 248 17.04 -2.82 1.15
N PRO A 249 15.91 -3.53 1.15
CA PRO A 249 14.61 -2.89 1.04
C PRO A 249 14.41 -1.82 2.10
N LEU A 250 13.84 -0.68 1.69
CA LEU A 250 13.50 0.44 2.55
C LEU A 250 12.05 0.30 3.02
N ALA A 251 11.82 0.35 4.33
CA ALA A 251 10.47 0.49 4.89
C ALA A 251 9.96 1.94 4.70
N ALA A 252 9.62 2.32 3.46
CA ALA A 252 9.34 3.70 3.09
C ALA A 252 8.13 4.29 3.81
N MET A 253 8.36 5.20 4.75
CA MET A 253 7.32 5.93 5.47
C MET A 253 6.80 7.12 4.66
N TYR A 254 5.54 7.48 4.85
CA TYR A 254 4.90 8.62 4.19
C TYR A 254 3.87 9.27 5.11
N SER A 255 3.57 10.53 4.89
CA SER A 255 2.60 11.29 5.67
C SER A 255 1.81 12.25 4.80
N SER A 256 0.64 12.66 5.28
CA SER A 256 -0.28 13.48 4.52
C SER A 256 0.32 14.84 4.14
N ARG A 257 0.91 15.56 5.12
CA ARG A 257 1.38 16.94 4.90
C ARG A 257 2.50 17.32 5.87
N CYS A 258 3.67 17.68 5.36
CA CYS A 258 4.86 17.93 6.19
C CYS A 258 4.98 19.37 6.73
N GLY A 259 4.15 20.32 6.27
CA GLY A 259 4.22 21.71 6.73
C GLY A 259 5.37 22.56 6.16
N GLY A 260 6.10 22.05 5.14
CA GLY A 260 7.18 22.80 4.48
C GLY A 260 8.55 22.12 4.50
N HIS A 261 8.76 21.19 5.41
CA HIS A 261 9.92 20.28 5.48
C HIS A 261 9.47 18.91 5.96
N THR A 262 10.02 17.84 5.41
CA THR A 262 9.92 16.52 6.05
C THR A 262 10.82 16.47 7.29
N ARG A 263 10.66 15.44 8.10
CA ARG A 263 11.33 15.29 9.38
C ARG A 263 12.18 14.03 9.40
N SER A 264 13.28 14.04 10.16
CA SER A 264 13.97 12.81 10.53
C SER A 264 13.14 11.99 11.53
N LEU A 265 13.44 10.70 11.69
CA LEU A 265 12.81 9.87 12.73
C LEU A 265 12.99 10.46 14.13
N ARG A 266 14.20 10.95 14.42
CA ARG A 266 14.50 11.59 15.71
C ARG A 266 13.62 12.80 15.97
N ASP A 267 13.48 13.69 14.98
CA ASP A 267 12.67 14.92 15.13
C ASP A 267 11.18 14.60 15.25
N ALA A 268 10.75 13.48 14.69
CA ALA A 268 9.39 12.97 14.82
C ALA A 268 9.15 12.18 16.12
N GLY A 269 10.16 11.98 16.96
CA GLY A 269 10.07 11.16 18.17
C GLY A 269 9.74 9.71 17.88
N MET A 270 10.17 9.20 16.72
CA MET A 270 9.98 7.83 16.28
C MET A 270 11.25 7.01 16.54
N ASP A 271 11.10 5.69 16.65
CA ASP A 271 12.24 4.80 16.87
C ASP A 271 13.23 4.88 15.70
N PRO A 272 14.51 5.19 15.98
CA PRO A 272 15.56 5.24 14.97
C PRO A 272 16.04 3.85 14.49
N GLY A 273 15.37 2.77 14.88
CA GLY A 273 15.73 1.39 14.49
C GLY A 273 15.68 1.10 12.98
N GLU A 274 15.12 2.01 12.18
CA GLU A 274 15.15 1.93 10.72
C GLU A 274 16.55 2.28 10.18
N ARG A 275 17.03 1.48 9.23
CA ARG A 275 18.36 1.67 8.61
C ARG A 275 18.47 2.96 7.80
N TYR A 276 17.37 3.37 7.17
CA TYR A 276 17.32 4.59 6.39
C TYR A 276 17.18 5.80 7.32
N PRO A 277 18.06 6.81 7.20
CA PRO A 277 18.09 7.92 8.16
C PRO A 277 16.92 8.90 8.04
N TYR A 278 16.10 8.81 7.00
CA TYR A 278 14.98 9.73 6.72
C TYR A 278 15.40 11.18 6.81
N PHE A 279 16.07 11.64 5.79
CA PHE A 279 16.55 13.01 5.71
C PHE A 279 15.39 14.01 5.74
N ALA A 280 15.57 15.09 6.46
CA ALA A 280 14.67 16.24 6.37
C ALA A 280 14.90 16.95 5.03
N VAL A 281 13.89 16.92 4.14
CA VAL A 281 13.96 17.56 2.83
C VAL A 281 12.95 18.70 2.71
N PRO A 282 13.27 19.79 1.98
CA PRO A 282 12.35 20.89 1.78
C PRO A 282 11.15 20.46 0.94
N CYS A 283 9.96 20.92 1.31
CA CYS A 283 8.74 20.71 0.53
C CYS A 283 8.20 22.05 0.06
N THR A 284 8.60 22.47 -1.12
CA THR A 284 8.23 23.76 -1.71
C THR A 284 6.72 23.91 -1.82
N TRP A 285 6.01 22.84 -2.18
CA TRP A 285 4.55 22.87 -2.32
C TRP A 285 3.86 23.16 -0.98
N CYS A 286 4.25 22.50 0.11
CA CYS A 286 3.69 22.80 1.44
C CYS A 286 4.00 24.24 1.90
N ARG A 287 5.16 24.80 1.54
CA ARG A 287 5.52 26.17 1.85
C ARG A 287 4.68 27.18 1.06
N GLN A 288 4.40 26.91 -0.21
CA GLN A 288 3.56 27.77 -1.04
C GLN A 288 2.06 27.67 -0.70
N HIS A 289 1.64 26.55 -0.09
CA HIS A 289 0.26 26.30 0.30
C HIS A 289 0.22 25.97 1.80
N PRO A 290 0.48 26.94 2.68
CA PRO A 290 0.54 26.69 4.12
C PRO A 290 -0.81 26.20 4.65
N LEU A 291 -0.76 25.27 5.60
CA LEU A 291 -1.90 24.84 6.40
C LEU A 291 -1.65 25.28 7.82
N THR A 292 -2.65 25.85 8.47
CA THR A 292 -2.63 26.07 9.92
C THR A 292 -3.88 25.43 10.50
N TRP A 293 -3.69 24.63 11.54
CA TRP A 293 -4.78 24.10 12.34
C TRP A 293 -4.62 24.51 13.79
N GLN A 294 -5.74 24.73 14.47
CA GLN A 294 -5.81 25.03 15.87
C GLN A 294 -6.79 24.11 16.57
N SER A 295 -6.48 23.70 17.77
CA SER A 295 -7.39 22.95 18.63
C SER A 295 -7.23 23.32 20.10
N ARG A 296 -8.20 22.93 20.93
CA ARG A 296 -8.14 23.07 22.38
C ARG A 296 -8.37 21.71 23.02
N ILE A 297 -7.58 21.43 24.05
CA ILE A 297 -7.73 20.23 24.88
C ILE A 297 -7.77 20.63 26.36
N GLY A 298 -8.49 19.89 27.16
CA GLY A 298 -8.53 20.14 28.62
C GLY A 298 -7.15 20.03 29.24
N ASN A 299 -6.86 20.86 30.23
CA ASN A 299 -5.62 20.77 30.98
C ASN A 299 -5.65 19.55 31.91
N THR A 300 -5.00 18.47 31.50
CA THR A 300 -4.85 17.23 32.29
C THR A 300 -3.53 17.19 33.04
N GLY A 301 -2.91 18.36 33.28
CA GLY A 301 -1.67 18.54 34.03
C GLY A 301 -0.44 18.71 33.16
N LYS A 302 -0.04 17.73 32.34
CA LYS A 302 1.17 17.79 31.53
C LYS A 302 0.86 18.25 30.10
N ALA A 303 1.65 19.23 29.62
CA ALA A 303 1.56 19.68 28.22
C ALA A 303 1.72 18.52 27.22
N PRO A 304 0.93 18.50 26.13
CA PRO A 304 1.22 17.62 25.01
C PRO A 304 2.62 17.96 24.48
N LYS A 305 3.44 16.93 24.28
CA LYS A 305 4.81 17.11 23.80
C LYS A 305 4.81 17.18 22.28
N PRO A 306 5.18 18.34 21.69
CA PRO A 306 5.39 18.43 20.26
C PRO A 306 6.50 17.49 19.79
N GLY A 307 6.43 17.06 18.55
CA GLY A 307 7.47 16.24 17.95
C GLY A 307 7.48 14.76 18.34
N ASP A 308 6.52 14.30 19.14
CA ASP A 308 6.43 12.91 19.58
C ASP A 308 5.21 12.23 18.94
N GLU A 309 5.44 11.46 17.87
CA GLU A 309 4.38 10.79 17.13
C GLU A 309 3.66 9.74 17.97
N SER A 310 4.36 9.00 18.82
CA SER A 310 3.75 7.98 19.69
C SER A 310 2.76 8.61 20.66
N GLN A 311 3.13 9.74 21.28
CA GLN A 311 2.22 10.49 22.14
C GLN A 311 1.06 11.09 21.35
N ARG A 312 1.31 11.64 20.13
CA ARG A 312 0.24 12.14 19.26
C ARG A 312 -0.81 11.05 18.99
N ILE A 313 -0.38 9.85 18.59
CA ILE A 313 -1.27 8.72 18.35
C ILE A 313 -2.09 8.37 19.60
N ALA A 314 -1.46 8.28 20.76
CA ALA A 314 -2.15 7.97 22.00
C ALA A 314 -3.21 9.03 22.34
N LYS A 315 -2.89 10.30 22.16
CA LYS A 315 -3.81 11.43 22.42
C LYS A 315 -4.91 11.53 21.36
N ALA A 316 -4.59 11.30 20.08
CA ALA A 316 -5.57 11.28 19.01
C ALA A 316 -6.60 10.16 19.17
N ARG A 317 -6.22 9.01 19.72
CA ARG A 317 -7.15 7.95 20.10
C ARG A 317 -8.10 8.36 21.21
N GLN A 318 -7.64 9.17 22.15
CA GLN A 318 -8.43 9.67 23.29
C GLN A 318 -9.34 10.83 22.91
N TRP A 319 -8.86 11.79 22.11
CA TRP A 319 -9.53 13.07 21.86
C TRP A 319 -10.05 13.22 20.43
N GLY A 320 -9.77 12.28 19.55
CA GLY A 320 -10.09 12.34 18.12
C GLY A 320 -8.90 12.82 17.27
N TRP A 321 -8.83 12.29 16.05
CA TRP A 321 -7.75 12.56 15.10
C TRP A 321 -7.72 14.01 14.61
N SER A 322 -8.87 14.67 14.55
CA SER A 322 -8.99 16.10 14.20
C SER A 322 -8.46 17.04 15.28
N THR A 323 -8.33 16.56 16.52
CA THR A 323 -7.83 17.36 17.64
C THR A 323 -6.32 17.54 17.59
N ILE A 324 -5.58 16.49 17.18
CA ILE A 324 -4.13 16.54 16.96
C ILE A 324 -3.80 15.91 15.61
N PRO A 325 -4.01 16.67 14.50
CA PRO A 325 -3.80 16.14 13.15
C PRO A 325 -2.36 15.78 12.83
N GLY A 326 -1.40 16.52 13.39
CA GLY A 326 0.03 16.33 13.16
C GLY A 326 0.84 16.37 14.45
N SER A 327 2.06 15.81 14.43
CA SER A 327 2.96 15.82 15.58
C SER A 327 3.79 17.09 15.70
N ASP A 328 3.84 17.91 14.66
CA ASP A 328 4.55 19.20 14.66
C ASP A 328 3.55 20.32 15.00
N PHE A 329 3.56 20.76 16.26
CA PHE A 329 2.68 21.80 16.78
C PHE A 329 3.33 22.55 17.95
N THR A 330 2.78 23.71 18.29
CA THR A 330 3.06 24.42 19.54
C THR A 330 1.91 24.19 20.52
N ALA A 331 2.22 24.20 21.83
CA ALA A 331 1.21 24.08 22.89
C ALA A 331 1.37 25.25 23.86
N THR A 332 0.32 26.04 24.02
CA THR A 332 0.27 27.17 24.93
C THR A 332 -0.80 26.94 26.00
N SER A 333 -0.44 27.10 27.27
CA SER A 333 -1.39 26.96 28.38
C SER A 333 -2.34 28.17 28.45
N ASP A 334 -3.61 27.85 28.67
CA ASP A 334 -4.68 28.82 28.94
C ASP A 334 -5.41 28.35 30.21
N HIS A 335 -4.79 28.55 31.37
CA HIS A 335 -5.26 28.16 32.71
C HIS A 335 -5.98 26.81 32.83
N SER A 336 -7.11 26.63 32.12
CA SER A 336 -7.95 25.43 32.15
C SER A 336 -7.75 24.52 30.92
N SER A 337 -7.00 24.96 29.91
CA SER A 337 -6.84 24.23 28.65
C SER A 337 -5.46 24.43 28.04
N TRP A 338 -5.12 23.56 27.07
CA TRP A 338 -4.02 23.75 26.15
C TRP A 338 -4.55 24.17 24.79
N ARG A 339 -4.06 25.27 24.24
CA ARG A 339 -4.21 25.65 22.85
C ARG A 339 -3.08 25.00 22.07
N LEU A 340 -3.44 24.23 21.06
CA LEU A 340 -2.50 23.61 20.13
C LEU A 340 -2.60 24.32 18.78
N GLU A 341 -1.47 24.58 18.14
CA GLU A 341 -1.40 25.14 16.79
C GLU A 341 -0.30 24.44 16.02
N GLY A 342 -0.61 23.96 14.81
CA GLY A 342 0.32 23.22 13.96
C GLY A 342 0.12 23.45 12.48
N HIS A 343 1.13 23.03 11.69
CA HIS A 343 1.21 23.25 10.24
C HIS A 343 1.35 21.95 9.43
N SER A 344 1.43 20.82 10.10
CA SER A 344 1.59 19.50 9.50
C SER A 344 0.37 18.60 9.76
N VAL A 345 0.23 17.53 8.96
CA VAL A 345 -0.75 16.45 9.19
C VAL A 345 0.00 15.12 9.10
N GLY A 346 -0.06 14.30 10.17
CA GLY A 346 0.73 13.09 10.34
C GLY A 346 2.09 13.35 10.94
N HIS A 347 3.02 12.40 10.80
CA HIS A 347 4.34 12.43 11.42
C HIS A 347 5.38 13.26 10.65
N GLY A 348 5.14 13.58 9.38
CA GLY A 348 6.03 14.40 8.56
C GLY A 348 7.29 13.69 8.04
N VAL A 349 7.46 12.38 8.24
CA VAL A 349 8.64 11.60 7.83
C VAL A 349 8.42 11.02 6.43
N GLY A 350 9.46 11.02 5.59
CA GLY A 350 9.46 10.42 4.25
C GLY A 350 8.61 11.18 3.23
N LEU A 351 7.86 10.48 2.38
CA LEU A 351 7.07 11.10 1.32
C LEU A 351 5.97 11.99 1.91
N CYS A 352 5.95 13.26 1.54
CA CYS A 352 4.81 14.14 1.77
C CYS A 352 3.80 13.96 0.64
N GLN A 353 2.63 13.38 0.93
CA GLN A 353 1.60 13.09 -0.08
C GLN A 353 1.12 14.37 -0.79
N PHE A 354 0.87 15.44 -0.03
CA PHE A 354 0.48 16.73 -0.61
C PHE A 354 1.59 17.35 -1.47
N GLY A 355 2.85 17.21 -1.05
CA GLY A 355 4.00 17.66 -1.83
C GLY A 355 4.21 16.82 -3.11
N ALA A 356 4.01 15.50 -3.04
CA ALA A 356 4.08 14.61 -4.20
C ALA A 356 3.01 14.97 -5.25
N VAL A 357 1.78 15.30 -4.81
CA VAL A 357 0.72 15.81 -5.68
C VAL A 357 1.16 17.12 -6.36
N GLY A 358 1.75 18.03 -5.61
CA GLY A 358 2.25 19.30 -6.14
C GLY A 358 3.35 19.13 -7.18
N MET A 359 4.35 18.30 -6.89
CA MET A 359 5.45 17.99 -7.82
C MET A 359 4.89 17.34 -9.10
N ALA A 360 4.00 16.36 -8.98
CA ALA A 360 3.38 15.72 -10.13
C ALA A 360 2.54 16.68 -10.98
N SER A 361 1.80 17.59 -10.33
CA SER A 361 1.04 18.65 -11.01
C SER A 361 1.93 19.66 -11.73
N SER A 362 3.18 19.81 -11.30
CA SER A 362 4.20 20.65 -11.93
C SER A 362 5.03 19.90 -12.97
N GLY A 363 4.70 18.63 -13.28
CA GLY A 363 5.31 17.84 -14.34
C GLY A 363 6.39 16.85 -13.88
N SER A 364 6.69 16.75 -12.59
CA SER A 364 7.65 15.76 -12.08
C SER A 364 7.13 14.35 -12.22
N GLY A 365 7.97 13.43 -12.72
CA GLY A 365 7.72 12.00 -12.78
C GLY A 365 7.85 11.35 -11.39
N PHE A 366 7.24 10.18 -11.20
CA PHE A 366 7.27 9.47 -9.91
C PHE A 366 8.68 9.16 -9.41
N ARG A 367 9.64 8.88 -10.32
CA ARG A 367 11.06 8.64 -9.96
C ARG A 367 11.72 9.87 -9.35
N GLU A 368 11.44 11.04 -9.90
CA GLU A 368 11.92 12.32 -9.39
C GLU A 368 11.29 12.64 -8.02
N ILE A 369 9.98 12.39 -7.87
CA ILE A 369 9.28 12.53 -6.60
C ILE A 369 9.91 11.63 -5.52
N LEU A 370 10.15 10.35 -5.84
CA LEU A 370 10.77 9.41 -4.91
C LEU A 370 12.20 9.82 -4.53
N SER A 371 13.03 10.20 -5.51
CA SER A 371 14.42 10.63 -5.25
C SER A 371 14.48 11.89 -4.40
N HIS A 372 13.48 12.78 -4.50
CA HIS A 372 13.39 13.98 -3.68
C HIS A 372 13.12 13.63 -2.20
N TYR A 373 12.13 12.76 -1.93
CA TYR A 373 11.75 12.43 -0.56
C TYR A 373 12.59 11.33 0.09
N TYR A 374 13.27 10.53 -0.72
CA TYR A 374 14.16 9.46 -0.28
C TYR A 374 15.52 9.57 -0.97
N PRO A 375 16.30 10.63 -0.69
CA PRO A 375 17.62 10.79 -1.29
C PRO A 375 18.52 9.60 -0.98
N ASN A 376 19.44 9.29 -1.91
CA ASN A 376 20.38 8.17 -1.83
C ASN A 376 19.75 6.76 -1.86
N THR A 377 18.49 6.64 -2.25
CA THR A 377 17.87 5.33 -2.53
C THR A 377 17.96 5.01 -4.01
N ILE A 378 17.92 3.72 -4.31
CA ILE A 378 17.79 3.21 -5.69
C ILE A 378 16.43 2.55 -5.87
N LEU A 379 15.89 2.67 -7.08
CA LEU A 379 14.66 1.99 -7.46
C LEU A 379 15.02 0.69 -8.17
N ILE A 380 14.57 -0.43 -7.64
CA ILE A 380 14.76 -1.76 -8.22
C ILE A 380 13.42 -2.38 -8.59
N SER A 381 13.44 -3.39 -9.47
CA SER A 381 12.28 -4.23 -9.77
C SER A 381 12.50 -5.60 -9.16
N GLN A 382 11.64 -6.00 -8.23
CA GLN A 382 11.54 -7.37 -7.74
C GLN A 382 10.66 -8.15 -8.74
N GLN A 383 11.19 -9.25 -9.26
CA GLN A 383 10.47 -10.15 -10.18
C GLN A 383 9.50 -11.05 -9.41
#